data_30b4bb8be73fdaa269ff7a1af39d13a5
#
_entry.id   30b4bb8be73fdaa269ff7a1af39d13a5
#
_cell.length_a   1.000
_cell.length_b   1.000
_cell.length_c   1.000
_cell.angle_alpha   90.00
_cell.angle_beta   90.00
_cell.angle_gamma   90.00
#
_symmetry.space_group_name_H-M   'P 1'
#
loop_
_entity.id
_entity.type
_entity.pdbx_description
1 polymer ?
#
loop_
_entity_poly.entity_id
_entity_poly.type
_entity_poly.pdbx_seq_one_letter_code
_entity_poly.pdbx_strand_id
1 'polypeptide(L)'
;MKRIIFIILVGLTAAAPAFGWGREGHETIAKIAENHLEPSAKKKIEKYLGGYSIVHFAKWMDDYRHTPEYKFTTTWHTAPVDASLKYNEDLLNPEKGDAIYGLEGAIKALENYKELPDSAVAVNIKYVLHLVGDMHCPAHIKYTTHNMKYYAFMPGDKKSTYVHTIWDKLAIQETRFYSATEWAQILDIVDRKTAKEISAGTPREWLHDSAVRCEMQFDILKPDQKIDQDFFNAAMPLIETQILYAGYRLAAVLNDLF
;
A
#
# COMPACT_ATOMS: atom_id res chain seq x y z
N MET A 1 -49.07 12.28 33.82
CA MET A 1 -47.87 12.92 33.28
C MET A 1 -47.09 11.89 32.51
N LYS A 2 -47.10 11.92 31.18
CA LYS A 2 -46.36 10.98 30.29
C LYS A 2 -44.96 11.56 30.11
N ARG A 3 -43.92 10.83 30.57
CA ARG A 3 -42.53 11.17 30.34
C ARG A 3 -42.15 10.73 28.95
N ILE A 4 -41.88 11.66 28.03
CA ILE A 4 -41.31 11.42 26.71
C ILE A 4 -39.79 11.27 26.91
N ILE A 5 -39.29 10.06 26.68
CA ILE A 5 -37.83 9.80 26.65
C ILE A 5 -37.38 10.09 25.23
N PHE A 6 -36.61 11.16 25.05
CA PHE A 6 -35.89 11.45 23.82
C PHE A 6 -34.65 10.56 23.77
N ILE A 7 -34.66 9.52 22.92
CA ILE A 7 -33.45 8.77 22.58
C ILE A 7 -32.72 9.56 21.51
N ILE A 8 -31.65 10.26 21.91
CA ILE A 8 -30.71 10.86 20.96
C ILE A 8 -29.90 9.71 20.35
N LEU A 9 -30.24 9.34 19.13
CA LEU A 9 -29.44 8.43 18.33
C LEU A 9 -28.20 9.20 17.84
N VAL A 10 -27.12 9.14 18.60
CA VAL A 10 -25.81 9.62 18.13
C VAL A 10 -25.37 8.64 17.03
N GLY A 11 -25.58 9.04 15.80
CA GLY A 11 -25.02 8.34 14.65
C GLY A 11 -23.50 8.44 14.73
N LEU A 12 -22.83 7.41 15.23
CA LEU A 12 -21.40 7.22 14.99
C LEU A 12 -21.25 7.01 13.47
N THR A 13 -20.88 8.06 12.75
CA THR A 13 -20.25 7.91 11.45
C THR A 13 -18.86 7.33 11.71
N ALA A 14 -18.77 6.00 11.72
CA ALA A 14 -17.47 5.33 11.66
C ALA A 14 -16.85 5.76 10.33
N ALA A 15 -15.88 6.68 10.38
CA ALA A 15 -14.97 6.88 9.26
C ALA A 15 -14.36 5.51 9.00
N ALA A 16 -14.62 4.93 7.84
CA ALA A 16 -13.98 3.68 7.45
C ALA A 16 -12.46 3.92 7.51
N PRO A 17 -11.70 3.11 8.23
CA PRO A 17 -10.26 3.28 8.27
C PRO A 17 -9.73 3.12 6.84
N ALA A 18 -8.98 4.11 6.36
CA ALA A 18 -8.22 3.98 5.12
C ALA A 18 -7.14 2.93 5.40
N PHE A 19 -7.21 1.80 4.71
CA PHE A 19 -6.19 0.75 4.72
C PHE A 19 -5.39 0.88 3.43
N GLY A 20 -4.09 0.56 3.43
CA GLY A 20 -3.27 0.31 2.26
C GLY A 20 -3.76 -0.93 1.52
N TRP A 21 -3.03 -1.43 0.54
CA TRP A 21 -3.38 -2.74 -0.01
C TRP A 21 -3.90 -3.63 1.10
N GLY A 22 -5.07 -4.23 0.95
CA GLY A 22 -5.57 -5.18 1.94
C GLY A 22 -4.53 -6.24 2.25
N ARG A 23 -4.78 -7.06 3.26
CA ARG A 23 -3.83 -8.12 3.69
C ARG A 23 -3.25 -8.88 2.51
N GLU A 24 -4.09 -9.30 1.57
CA GLU A 24 -3.72 -10.12 0.42
C GLU A 24 -2.72 -9.40 -0.50
N GLY A 25 -2.90 -8.09 -0.72
CA GLY A 25 -2.00 -7.30 -1.55
C GLY A 25 -0.65 -7.11 -0.89
N HIS A 26 -0.58 -6.65 0.36
CA HIS A 26 0.67 -6.48 1.10
C HIS A 26 1.44 -7.79 1.28
N GLU A 27 0.75 -8.88 1.64
CA GLU A 27 1.37 -10.19 1.79
C GLU A 27 1.90 -10.72 0.45
N THR A 28 1.21 -10.46 -0.67
CA THR A 28 1.67 -10.84 -2.02
C THR A 28 2.92 -10.05 -2.41
N ILE A 29 2.93 -8.73 -2.21
CA ILE A 29 4.09 -7.87 -2.45
C ILE A 29 5.29 -8.37 -1.64
N ALA A 30 5.11 -8.61 -0.36
CA ALA A 30 6.17 -9.12 0.51
C ALA A 30 6.61 -10.54 0.08
N LYS A 31 5.69 -11.38 -0.42
CA LYS A 31 6.04 -12.73 -0.90
C LYS A 31 6.86 -12.70 -2.18
N ILE A 32 6.52 -11.84 -3.13
CA ILE A 32 7.33 -11.60 -4.33
C ILE A 32 8.73 -11.08 -3.89
N ALA A 33 8.76 -10.07 -3.02
CA ALA A 33 10.04 -9.54 -2.53
C ALA A 33 10.89 -10.63 -1.85
N GLU A 34 10.29 -11.45 -0.99
CA GLU A 34 10.99 -12.54 -0.30
C GLU A 34 11.63 -13.55 -1.26
N ASN A 35 10.97 -13.85 -2.39
CA ASN A 35 11.50 -14.75 -3.42
C ASN A 35 12.77 -14.19 -4.08
N HIS A 36 12.97 -12.86 -4.05
CA HIS A 36 14.09 -12.15 -4.68
C HIS A 36 15.09 -11.55 -3.68
N LEU A 37 14.95 -11.86 -2.38
CA LEU A 37 15.95 -11.49 -1.40
C LEU A 37 17.24 -12.32 -1.59
N GLU A 38 18.38 -11.63 -1.59
CA GLU A 38 19.66 -12.29 -1.47
C GLU A 38 19.73 -13.05 -0.13
N PRO A 39 20.34 -14.26 -0.09
CA PRO A 39 20.37 -15.08 1.13
C PRO A 39 20.98 -14.35 2.33
N SER A 40 21.97 -13.47 2.11
CA SER A 40 22.57 -12.64 3.14
C SER A 40 21.62 -11.60 3.71
N ALA A 41 20.88 -10.90 2.86
CA ALA A 41 19.88 -9.91 3.23
C ALA A 41 18.72 -10.58 3.99
N LYS A 42 18.17 -11.65 3.44
CA LYS A 42 17.11 -12.43 4.07
C LYS A 42 17.47 -12.84 5.50
N LYS A 43 18.65 -13.44 5.69
CA LYS A 43 19.11 -13.89 7.01
C LYS A 43 19.22 -12.75 8.02
N LYS A 44 19.72 -11.59 7.59
CA LYS A 44 19.85 -10.41 8.48
C LYS A 44 18.49 -9.83 8.84
N ILE A 45 17.61 -9.67 7.86
CA ILE A 45 16.25 -9.16 8.06
C ILE A 45 15.47 -10.06 9.03
N GLU A 46 15.46 -11.37 8.79
CA GLU A 46 14.79 -12.34 9.65
C GLU A 46 15.31 -12.29 11.09
N LYS A 47 16.63 -12.08 11.28
CA LYS A 47 17.20 -11.90 12.63
C LYS A 47 16.56 -10.73 13.36
N TYR A 48 16.44 -9.55 12.73
CA TYR A 48 15.81 -8.37 13.34
C TYR A 48 14.29 -8.54 13.51
N LEU A 49 13.65 -9.36 12.69
CA LEU A 49 12.24 -9.68 12.77
C LEU A 49 11.92 -10.87 13.69
N GLY A 50 12.87 -11.29 14.53
CA GLY A 50 12.65 -12.36 15.50
C GLY A 50 12.53 -13.77 14.89
N GLY A 51 13.12 -13.99 13.72
CA GLY A 51 13.07 -15.25 12.96
C GLY A 51 11.86 -15.38 12.04
N TYR A 52 11.01 -14.36 11.95
CA TYR A 52 9.84 -14.39 11.07
C TYR A 52 10.16 -13.87 9.67
N SER A 53 9.45 -14.41 8.68
CA SER A 53 9.42 -13.90 7.30
C SER A 53 8.90 -12.46 7.23
N ILE A 54 9.36 -11.70 6.24
CA ILE A 54 8.83 -10.35 5.95
C ILE A 54 7.33 -10.36 5.66
N VAL A 55 6.79 -11.45 5.09
CA VAL A 55 5.35 -11.60 4.81
C VAL A 55 4.52 -11.47 6.08
N HIS A 56 5.02 -11.99 7.23
CA HIS A 56 4.33 -11.90 8.52
C HIS A 56 4.07 -10.45 8.96
N PHE A 57 4.94 -9.52 8.57
CA PHE A 57 4.87 -8.12 8.98
C PHE A 57 4.35 -7.18 7.88
N ALA A 58 3.99 -7.69 6.72
CA ALA A 58 3.59 -6.88 5.57
C ALA A 58 2.46 -5.88 5.90
N LYS A 59 1.51 -6.28 6.74
CA LYS A 59 0.37 -5.45 7.18
C LYS A 59 0.57 -4.78 8.55
N TRP A 60 1.74 -4.91 9.16
CA TRP A 60 1.96 -4.47 10.53
C TRP A 60 1.63 -2.98 10.75
N MET A 61 1.97 -2.13 9.80
CA MET A 61 1.78 -0.69 9.93
C MET A 61 0.30 -0.31 10.02
N ASP A 62 -0.55 -0.96 9.23
CA ASP A 62 -2.00 -0.81 9.31
C ASP A 62 -2.59 -1.25 10.66
N ASP A 63 -2.10 -2.38 11.18
CA ASP A 63 -2.60 -2.94 12.43
C ASP A 63 -2.22 -2.05 13.63
N TYR A 64 -1.08 -1.35 13.56
CA TYR A 64 -0.54 -0.59 14.70
C TYR A 64 -0.74 0.93 14.61
N ARG A 65 -1.03 1.53 13.45
CA ARG A 65 -1.23 3.00 13.31
C ARG A 65 -2.32 3.60 14.20
N HIS A 66 -3.18 2.77 14.78
CA HIS A 66 -4.23 3.22 15.71
C HIS A 66 -3.77 3.23 17.17
N THR A 67 -2.62 2.66 17.47
CA THR A 67 -2.04 2.68 18.83
C THR A 67 -1.43 4.06 19.11
N PRO A 68 -1.38 4.48 20.38
CA PRO A 68 -0.78 5.77 20.76
C PRO A 68 0.65 5.93 20.25
N GLU A 69 1.42 4.84 20.23
CA GLU A 69 2.84 4.81 19.86
C GLU A 69 3.06 5.08 18.37
N TYR A 70 2.17 4.59 17.49
CA TYR A 70 2.34 4.68 16.02
C TYR A 70 1.30 5.58 15.35
N LYS A 71 0.45 6.28 16.11
CA LYS A 71 -0.59 7.15 15.57
C LYS A 71 -0.05 8.24 14.64
N PHE A 72 1.17 8.68 14.82
CA PHE A 72 1.82 9.65 13.97
C PHE A 72 2.02 9.17 12.53
N THR A 73 2.07 7.85 12.28
CA THR A 73 2.21 7.26 10.95
C THR A 73 0.90 7.23 10.16
N THR A 74 -0.22 7.65 10.73
CA THR A 74 -1.55 7.56 10.07
C THR A 74 -1.61 8.28 8.72
N THR A 75 -0.83 9.34 8.52
CA THR A 75 -0.76 10.09 7.27
C THR A 75 0.24 9.51 6.26
N TRP A 76 1.11 8.60 6.69
CA TRP A 76 2.18 8.05 5.86
C TRP A 76 1.70 7.05 4.80
N HIS A 77 0.45 6.61 4.87
CA HIS A 77 -0.10 5.63 3.93
C HIS A 77 -0.39 6.16 2.52
N THR A 78 -0.29 7.47 2.29
CA THR A 78 -0.62 8.09 1.01
C THR A 78 0.43 9.11 0.63
N ALA A 79 0.66 9.31 -0.68
CA ALA A 79 1.55 10.35 -1.18
C ALA A 79 0.85 11.24 -2.21
N PRO A 80 0.99 12.58 -2.11
CA PRO A 80 0.44 13.51 -3.09
C PRO A 80 1.31 13.57 -4.34
N VAL A 81 0.64 13.76 -5.49
CA VAL A 81 1.30 14.11 -6.75
C VAL A 81 0.68 15.38 -7.31
N ASP A 82 1.51 16.20 -7.95
CA ASP A 82 1.07 17.43 -8.62
C ASP A 82 0.44 17.15 -10.00
N ALA A 83 0.15 18.20 -10.75
CA ALA A 83 -0.44 18.07 -12.09
C ALA A 83 0.50 17.42 -13.12
N SER A 84 1.79 17.29 -12.83
CA SER A 84 2.78 16.57 -13.64
C SER A 84 2.95 15.12 -13.20
N LEU A 85 2.10 14.64 -12.26
CA LEU A 85 2.12 13.32 -11.65
C LEU A 85 3.42 13.01 -10.87
N LYS A 86 4.12 14.06 -10.43
CA LYS A 86 5.34 13.93 -9.64
C LYS A 86 5.10 14.29 -8.18
N TYR A 87 5.89 13.68 -7.31
CA TYR A 87 5.94 14.10 -5.91
C TYR A 87 6.39 15.57 -5.82
N ASN A 88 5.65 16.34 -5.06
CA ASN A 88 5.97 17.75 -4.83
C ASN A 88 5.98 18.01 -3.32
N GLU A 89 7.15 18.41 -2.80
CA GLU A 89 7.35 18.69 -1.37
C GLU A 89 6.48 19.85 -0.85
N ASP A 90 6.06 20.77 -1.72
CA ASP A 90 5.15 21.87 -1.36
C ASP A 90 3.75 21.34 -0.94
N LEU A 91 3.41 20.10 -1.31
CA LEU A 91 2.17 19.41 -0.91
C LEU A 91 2.31 18.64 0.40
N LEU A 92 3.54 18.46 0.89
CA LEU A 92 3.82 17.78 2.14
C LEU A 92 3.37 18.64 3.33
N ASN A 93 2.64 18.02 4.26
CA ASN A 93 2.50 18.60 5.60
C ASN A 93 3.72 18.20 6.44
N PRO A 94 4.66 19.13 6.75
CA PRO A 94 5.91 18.78 7.40
C PRO A 94 5.73 18.28 8.84
N GLU A 95 4.60 18.60 9.49
CA GLU A 95 4.30 18.12 10.86
C GLU A 95 3.78 16.70 10.88
N LYS A 96 3.24 16.21 9.77
CA LYS A 96 2.56 14.91 9.68
C LYS A 96 3.30 13.90 8.83
N GLY A 97 4.01 14.35 7.80
CA GLY A 97 4.61 13.47 6.81
C GLY A 97 3.59 12.82 5.87
N ASP A 98 4.09 12.05 4.91
CA ASP A 98 3.36 11.22 3.95
C ASP A 98 4.13 9.92 3.65
N ALA A 99 3.70 9.13 2.68
CA ALA A 99 4.33 7.85 2.36
C ALA A 99 5.80 7.99 1.88
N ILE A 100 6.11 9.02 1.10
CA ILE A 100 7.49 9.28 0.64
C ILE A 100 8.36 9.73 1.82
N TYR A 101 7.86 10.66 2.64
CA TYR A 101 8.57 11.10 3.85
C TYR A 101 8.92 9.92 4.76
N GLY A 102 7.95 9.06 5.05
CA GLY A 102 8.14 7.88 5.90
C GLY A 102 9.09 6.85 5.30
N LEU A 103 8.95 6.57 4.00
CA LEU A 103 9.78 5.60 3.29
C LEU A 103 11.24 6.05 3.19
N GLU A 104 11.49 7.28 2.72
CA GLU A 104 12.85 7.83 2.60
C GLU A 104 13.52 7.95 3.98
N GLY A 105 12.76 8.33 5.02
CA GLY A 105 13.23 8.34 6.39
C GLY A 105 13.65 6.97 6.90
N ALA A 106 12.84 5.93 6.64
CA ALA A 106 13.14 4.55 7.02
C ALA A 106 14.35 3.99 6.27
N ILE A 107 14.46 4.23 4.96
CA ILE A 107 15.62 3.83 4.15
C ILE A 107 16.89 4.48 4.71
N LYS A 108 16.89 5.79 4.91
CA LYS A 108 18.03 6.53 5.47
C LYS A 108 18.45 6.03 6.85
N ALA A 109 17.50 5.68 7.71
CA ALA A 109 17.82 5.08 9.00
C ALA A 109 18.49 3.72 8.85
N LEU A 110 18.02 2.89 7.91
CA LEU A 110 18.54 1.56 7.66
C LEU A 110 19.91 1.54 6.95
N GLU A 111 20.33 2.59 6.25
CA GLU A 111 21.70 2.72 5.70
C GLU A 111 22.77 2.54 6.79
N ASN A 112 22.44 2.94 8.01
CA ASN A 112 23.32 2.80 9.18
C ASN A 112 22.71 1.86 10.24
N TYR A 113 22.02 0.81 9.82
CA TYR A 113 21.28 -0.08 10.71
C TYR A 113 22.10 -0.68 11.85
N LYS A 114 23.42 -0.86 11.65
CA LYS A 114 24.34 -1.41 12.67
C LYS A 114 24.52 -0.48 13.88
N GLU A 115 24.23 0.80 13.73
CA GLU A 115 24.33 1.81 14.78
C GLU A 115 23.02 1.98 15.55
N LEU A 116 21.93 1.37 15.05
CA LEU A 116 20.61 1.47 15.66
C LEU A 116 20.36 0.32 16.65
N PRO A 117 19.51 0.55 17.67
CA PRO A 117 18.96 -0.55 18.45
C PRO A 117 18.17 -1.53 17.58
N ASP A 118 18.23 -2.82 17.87
CA ASP A 118 17.55 -3.88 17.09
C ASP A 118 16.03 -3.59 16.92
N SER A 119 15.38 -3.01 17.93
CA SER A 119 13.98 -2.62 17.85
C SER A 119 13.72 -1.51 16.83
N ALA A 120 14.61 -0.55 16.70
CA ALA A 120 14.51 0.51 15.70
C ALA A 120 14.75 -0.04 14.29
N VAL A 121 15.71 -0.94 14.12
CA VAL A 121 15.91 -1.65 12.84
C VAL A 121 14.66 -2.41 12.44
N ALA A 122 14.08 -3.19 13.35
CA ALA A 122 12.85 -3.95 13.10
C ALA A 122 11.67 -3.07 12.69
N VAL A 123 11.49 -1.90 13.31
CA VAL A 123 10.41 -0.96 12.99
C VAL A 123 10.63 -0.33 11.61
N ASN A 124 11.85 0.11 11.30
CA ASN A 124 12.14 0.71 10.00
C ASN A 124 12.01 -0.32 8.86
N ILE A 125 12.39 -1.58 9.06
CA ILE A 125 12.10 -2.66 8.10
C ILE A 125 10.59 -2.74 7.83
N LYS A 126 9.75 -2.74 8.87
CA LYS A 126 8.29 -2.79 8.73
C LYS A 126 7.71 -1.59 7.99
N TYR A 127 8.28 -0.39 8.19
CA TYR A 127 7.92 0.80 7.42
C TYR A 127 8.24 0.62 5.93
N VAL A 128 9.44 0.16 5.59
CA VAL A 128 9.81 -0.10 4.18
C VAL A 128 8.88 -1.14 3.56
N LEU A 129 8.62 -2.26 4.25
CA LEU A 129 7.72 -3.32 3.77
C LEU A 129 6.34 -2.79 3.38
N HIS A 130 5.78 -1.93 4.20
CA HIS A 130 4.42 -1.44 4.02
C HIS A 130 4.35 -0.29 3.01
N LEU A 131 5.21 0.72 3.16
CA LEU A 131 5.15 1.97 2.41
C LEU A 131 5.51 1.78 0.93
N VAL A 132 6.40 0.84 0.59
CA VAL A 132 6.64 0.46 -0.81
C VAL A 132 5.36 -0.11 -1.42
N GLY A 133 4.61 -0.91 -0.68
CA GLY A 133 3.31 -1.40 -1.13
C GLY A 133 2.31 -0.27 -1.36
N ASP A 134 2.13 0.59 -0.36
CA ASP A 134 1.14 1.67 -0.39
C ASP A 134 1.32 2.63 -1.56
N MET A 135 2.54 3.04 -1.86
CA MET A 135 2.76 3.98 -2.97
C MET A 135 2.54 3.36 -4.36
N HIS A 136 2.30 2.05 -4.44
CA HIS A 136 1.87 1.37 -5.66
C HIS A 136 0.35 1.12 -5.70
N CYS A 137 -0.38 1.41 -4.63
CA CYS A 137 -1.83 1.27 -4.58
C CYS A 137 -2.53 2.45 -5.28
N PRO A 138 -3.42 2.21 -6.26
CA PRO A 138 -4.15 3.29 -6.92
C PRO A 138 -4.89 4.23 -5.95
N ALA A 139 -5.42 3.69 -4.85
CA ALA A 139 -6.14 4.47 -3.85
C ALA A 139 -5.25 5.36 -2.97
N HIS A 140 -3.94 5.10 -2.93
CA HIS A 140 -2.98 5.78 -2.06
C HIS A 140 -2.22 6.91 -2.72
N ILE A 141 -2.33 7.05 -4.05
CA ILE A 141 -1.81 8.18 -4.80
C ILE A 141 -2.83 9.31 -4.74
N LYS A 142 -2.48 10.42 -4.09
CA LYS A 142 -3.37 11.58 -3.98
C LYS A 142 -3.13 12.54 -5.14
N TYR A 143 -3.95 12.43 -6.17
CA TYR A 143 -3.93 13.32 -7.31
C TYR A 143 -4.52 14.69 -6.93
N THR A 144 -3.80 15.77 -7.24
CA THR A 144 -4.32 17.13 -7.06
C THR A 144 -5.37 17.50 -8.12
N THR A 145 -5.39 16.79 -9.23
CA THR A 145 -6.26 17.02 -10.39
C THR A 145 -7.57 16.24 -10.36
N HIS A 146 -7.69 15.24 -9.47
CA HIS A 146 -8.84 14.33 -9.43
C HIS A 146 -9.45 14.23 -8.04
N ASN A 147 -10.78 14.10 -8.00
CA ASN A 147 -11.48 13.82 -6.76
C ASN A 147 -11.49 12.32 -6.47
N MET A 148 -10.80 11.91 -5.40
CA MET A 148 -10.77 10.53 -4.93
C MET A 148 -11.86 10.21 -3.90
N LYS A 149 -12.79 11.14 -3.62
CA LYS A 149 -13.80 10.99 -2.57
C LYS A 149 -15.16 10.71 -3.18
N TYR A 150 -15.35 9.51 -3.72
CA TYR A 150 -16.63 9.06 -4.26
C TYR A 150 -16.92 7.60 -3.88
N TYR A 151 -18.10 7.14 -4.23
CA TYR A 151 -18.62 5.80 -3.91
C TYR A 151 -19.05 5.09 -5.18
N ALA A 152 -19.04 3.75 -5.14
CA ALA A 152 -19.58 2.87 -6.16
C ALA A 152 -20.30 1.68 -5.51
N PHE A 153 -21.01 0.88 -6.28
CA PHE A 153 -21.84 -0.20 -5.76
C PHE A 153 -21.23 -1.56 -6.07
N MET A 154 -20.88 -2.32 -5.03
CA MET A 154 -20.47 -3.71 -5.19
C MET A 154 -21.62 -4.60 -5.65
N PRO A 155 -21.35 -5.73 -6.35
CA PRO A 155 -22.37 -6.66 -6.78
C PRO A 155 -23.24 -7.14 -5.62
N GLY A 156 -24.55 -7.00 -5.77
CA GLY A 156 -25.51 -7.44 -4.74
C GLY A 156 -25.71 -6.50 -3.55
N ASP A 157 -24.87 -5.49 -3.39
CA ASP A 157 -24.96 -4.55 -2.28
C ASP A 157 -26.04 -3.48 -2.55
N LYS A 158 -26.83 -3.20 -1.51
CA LYS A 158 -27.78 -2.07 -1.49
C LYS A 158 -27.11 -0.76 -1.05
N LYS A 159 -25.87 -0.84 -0.55
CA LYS A 159 -25.10 0.31 -0.06
C LYS A 159 -23.89 0.54 -0.95
N SER A 160 -23.62 1.81 -1.18
CA SER A 160 -22.39 2.22 -1.87
C SER A 160 -21.16 1.97 -1.00
N THR A 161 -20.07 1.59 -1.64
CA THR A 161 -18.75 1.39 -1.03
C THR A 161 -17.83 2.51 -1.45
N TYR A 162 -17.02 3.00 -0.52
CA TYR A 162 -16.06 4.05 -0.79
C TYR A 162 -14.97 3.56 -1.77
N VAL A 163 -14.68 4.36 -2.80
CA VAL A 163 -13.77 4.00 -3.90
C VAL A 163 -12.39 3.55 -3.40
N HIS A 164 -11.88 4.18 -2.36
CA HIS A 164 -10.62 3.78 -1.74
C HIS A 164 -10.64 2.30 -1.32
N THR A 165 -11.69 1.87 -0.63
CA THR A 165 -11.84 0.46 -0.20
C THR A 165 -11.94 -0.51 -1.38
N ILE A 166 -12.49 -0.07 -2.51
CA ILE A 166 -12.62 -0.90 -3.72
C ILE A 166 -11.23 -1.20 -4.29
N TRP A 167 -10.42 -0.18 -4.54
CA TRP A 167 -9.08 -0.35 -5.08
C TRP A 167 -8.12 -1.03 -4.11
N ASP A 168 -8.25 -0.69 -2.86
CA ASP A 168 -7.36 -1.08 -1.80
C ASP A 168 -7.52 -2.56 -1.42
N LYS A 169 -8.74 -3.05 -1.44
CA LYS A 169 -9.08 -4.35 -0.87
C LYS A 169 -9.96 -5.20 -1.76
N LEU A 170 -11.14 -4.68 -2.12
CA LEU A 170 -12.20 -5.51 -2.69
C LEU A 170 -11.85 -6.00 -4.09
N ALA A 171 -11.18 -5.20 -4.90
CA ALA A 171 -10.82 -5.59 -6.26
C ALA A 171 -9.93 -6.84 -6.30
N ILE A 172 -9.02 -7.01 -5.35
CA ILE A 172 -8.18 -8.21 -5.27
C ILE A 172 -8.91 -9.39 -4.57
N GLN A 173 -9.69 -9.11 -3.52
CA GLN A 173 -10.36 -10.14 -2.73
C GLN A 173 -11.53 -10.80 -3.46
N GLU A 174 -12.30 -10.02 -4.23
CA GLU A 174 -13.52 -10.50 -4.89
C GLU A 174 -13.26 -11.14 -6.26
N THR A 175 -12.01 -11.07 -6.78
CA THR A 175 -11.70 -11.64 -8.10
C THR A 175 -11.22 -13.09 -8.03
N ARG A 176 -10.34 -13.39 -7.09
CA ARG A 176 -9.76 -14.73 -6.92
C ARG A 176 -9.46 -14.96 -5.44
N PHE A 177 -9.82 -16.14 -4.95
CA PHE A 177 -9.56 -16.53 -3.55
C PHE A 177 -8.16 -17.15 -3.42
N TYR A 178 -7.12 -16.46 -3.90
CA TYR A 178 -5.76 -16.92 -3.82
C TYR A 178 -5.06 -16.43 -2.56
N SER A 179 -4.24 -17.29 -1.97
CA SER A 179 -3.26 -16.89 -0.95
C SER A 179 -2.17 -16.00 -1.56
N ALA A 180 -1.43 -15.29 -0.73
CA ALA A 180 -0.28 -14.50 -1.17
C ALA A 180 0.76 -15.33 -1.94
N THR A 181 0.92 -16.60 -1.58
CA THR A 181 1.84 -17.52 -2.29
C THR A 181 1.33 -17.85 -3.69
N GLU A 182 0.03 -18.13 -3.84
CA GLU A 182 -0.56 -18.42 -5.16
C GLU A 182 -0.57 -17.18 -6.05
N TRP A 183 -0.88 -16.01 -5.49
CA TRP A 183 -0.74 -14.74 -6.21
C TRP A 183 0.70 -14.52 -6.68
N ALA A 184 1.69 -14.69 -5.79
CA ALA A 184 3.09 -14.52 -6.15
C ALA A 184 3.51 -15.51 -7.27
N GLN A 185 3.08 -16.77 -7.22
CA GLN A 185 3.38 -17.76 -8.27
C GLN A 185 2.86 -17.38 -9.64
N ILE A 186 1.73 -16.68 -9.71
CA ILE A 186 1.11 -16.25 -10.97
C ILE A 186 1.77 -14.97 -11.51
N LEU A 187 2.11 -14.04 -10.63
CA LEU A 187 2.62 -12.73 -11.01
C LEU A 187 4.14 -12.72 -11.25
N ASP A 188 4.89 -13.47 -10.45
CA ASP A 188 6.35 -13.47 -10.38
C ASP A 188 6.98 -14.35 -11.48
N ILE A 189 6.67 -14.01 -12.75
CA ILE A 189 7.08 -14.79 -13.94
C ILE A 189 7.91 -14.01 -14.95
N VAL A 190 8.37 -12.80 -14.60
CA VAL A 190 9.19 -11.98 -15.50
C VAL A 190 10.65 -12.45 -15.53
N ASP A 191 11.33 -12.21 -16.63
CA ASP A 191 12.73 -12.51 -16.74
C ASP A 191 13.63 -11.53 -15.93
N ARG A 192 14.91 -11.89 -15.77
CA ARG A 192 15.88 -11.07 -14.99
C ARG A 192 16.07 -9.67 -15.55
N LYS A 193 15.98 -9.48 -16.86
CA LYS A 193 16.15 -8.17 -17.49
C LYS A 193 14.99 -7.28 -17.11
N THR A 194 13.77 -7.77 -17.30
CA THR A 194 12.54 -7.08 -16.93
C THR A 194 12.51 -6.78 -15.41
N ALA A 195 12.87 -7.74 -14.56
CA ALA A 195 12.97 -7.54 -13.12
C ALA A 195 13.91 -6.38 -12.74
N LYS A 196 15.09 -6.30 -13.39
CA LYS A 196 16.05 -5.22 -13.20
C LYS A 196 15.50 -3.87 -13.66
N GLU A 197 14.80 -3.83 -14.78
CA GLU A 197 14.17 -2.61 -15.30
C GLU A 197 13.07 -2.12 -14.35
N ILE A 198 12.23 -3.01 -13.83
CA ILE A 198 11.18 -2.70 -12.84
C ILE A 198 11.78 -2.12 -11.56
N SER A 199 12.88 -2.71 -11.07
CA SER A 199 13.52 -2.35 -9.81
C SER A 199 14.31 -1.05 -9.86
N ALA A 200 14.63 -0.55 -11.05
CA ALA A 200 15.44 0.65 -11.21
C ALA A 200 14.74 1.90 -10.67
N GLY A 201 15.52 2.88 -10.23
CA GLY A 201 15.03 4.18 -9.79
C GLY A 201 14.95 4.35 -8.28
N THR A 202 14.29 5.42 -7.87
CA THR A 202 14.15 5.90 -6.49
C THR A 202 12.67 5.86 -6.05
N PRO A 203 12.35 5.95 -4.76
CA PRO A 203 10.97 6.02 -4.29
C PRO A 203 10.13 7.10 -4.99
N ARG A 204 10.69 8.28 -5.27
CA ARG A 204 9.98 9.37 -5.96
C ARG A 204 9.72 9.06 -7.43
N GLU A 205 10.67 8.42 -8.12
CA GLU A 205 10.49 7.96 -9.50
C GLU A 205 9.47 6.82 -9.57
N TRP A 206 9.46 5.92 -8.60
CA TRP A 206 8.46 4.85 -8.51
C TRP A 206 7.06 5.39 -8.23
N LEU A 207 6.93 6.41 -7.38
CA LEU A 207 5.64 7.07 -7.17
C LEU A 207 5.14 7.73 -8.45
N HIS A 208 6.02 8.42 -9.22
CA HIS A 208 5.67 8.99 -10.51
C HIS A 208 5.21 7.92 -11.50
N ASP A 209 5.98 6.84 -11.65
CA ASP A 209 5.62 5.70 -12.52
C ASP A 209 4.27 5.08 -12.12
N SER A 210 4.05 4.90 -10.81
CA SER A 210 2.77 4.43 -10.28
C SER A 210 1.64 5.42 -10.57
N ALA A 211 1.87 6.72 -10.40
CA ALA A 211 0.87 7.76 -10.67
C ALA A 211 0.45 7.76 -12.14
N VAL A 212 1.41 7.69 -13.07
CA VAL A 212 1.14 7.59 -14.50
C VAL A 212 0.29 6.35 -14.84
N ARG A 213 0.64 5.19 -14.29
CA ARG A 213 -0.11 3.94 -14.53
C ARG A 213 -1.49 3.96 -13.89
N CYS A 214 -1.58 4.45 -12.66
CA CYS A 214 -2.82 4.44 -11.89
C CYS A 214 -3.80 5.54 -12.31
N GLU A 215 -3.42 6.50 -13.16
CA GLU A 215 -4.34 7.53 -13.66
C GLU A 215 -5.54 6.92 -14.38
N MET A 216 -5.34 5.78 -15.06
CA MET A 216 -6.43 5.04 -15.72
C MET A 216 -7.54 4.57 -14.75
N GLN A 217 -7.31 4.56 -13.44
CA GLN A 217 -8.34 4.21 -12.46
C GLN A 217 -9.58 5.10 -12.58
N PHE A 218 -9.41 6.36 -12.99
CA PHE A 218 -10.51 7.31 -13.19
C PHE A 218 -11.35 7.03 -14.42
N ASP A 219 -10.84 6.23 -15.36
CA ASP A 219 -11.62 5.72 -16.51
C ASP A 219 -12.26 4.39 -16.21
N ILE A 220 -11.63 3.56 -15.42
CA ILE A 220 -12.11 2.23 -15.02
C ILE A 220 -13.29 2.33 -14.04
N LEU A 221 -13.24 3.26 -13.08
CA LEU A 221 -14.24 3.39 -12.03
C LEU A 221 -14.75 4.82 -11.91
N LYS A 222 -16.04 5.00 -12.14
CA LYS A 222 -16.75 6.29 -12.05
C LYS A 222 -17.58 6.37 -10.76
N PRO A 223 -17.93 7.59 -10.30
CA PRO A 223 -18.90 7.77 -9.23
C PRO A 223 -20.22 7.05 -9.53
N ASP A 224 -20.81 6.43 -8.51
CA ASP A 224 -22.08 5.72 -8.55
C ASP A 224 -22.17 4.54 -9.54
N GLN A 225 -21.04 4.13 -10.11
CA GLN A 225 -20.97 2.97 -11.00
C GLN A 225 -21.32 1.69 -10.23
N LYS A 226 -22.02 0.78 -10.89
CA LYS A 226 -22.11 -0.62 -10.43
C LYS A 226 -20.86 -1.36 -10.86
N ILE A 227 -20.21 -1.98 -9.89
CA ILE A 227 -19.08 -2.85 -10.13
C ILE A 227 -19.61 -4.19 -10.65
N ASP A 228 -19.08 -4.62 -11.76
CA ASP A 228 -19.44 -5.84 -12.45
C ASP A 228 -18.16 -6.55 -12.97
N GLN A 229 -18.33 -7.59 -13.77
CA GLN A 229 -17.21 -8.33 -14.34
C GLN A 229 -16.34 -7.46 -15.25
N ASP A 230 -16.93 -6.49 -15.95
CA ASP A 230 -16.17 -5.60 -16.84
C ASP A 230 -15.24 -4.67 -16.03
N PHE A 231 -15.70 -4.19 -14.87
CA PHE A 231 -14.81 -3.49 -13.94
C PHE A 231 -13.61 -4.37 -13.53
N PHE A 232 -13.85 -5.61 -13.09
CA PHE A 232 -12.76 -6.49 -12.67
C PHE A 232 -11.81 -6.81 -13.82
N ASN A 233 -12.33 -7.06 -15.02
CA ASN A 233 -11.51 -7.31 -16.21
C ASN A 233 -10.63 -6.11 -16.56
N ALA A 234 -11.08 -4.89 -16.35
CA ALA A 234 -10.31 -3.67 -16.58
C ALA A 234 -9.33 -3.35 -15.44
N ALA A 235 -9.72 -3.58 -14.19
CA ALA A 235 -8.95 -3.22 -13.00
C ALA A 235 -7.79 -4.20 -12.71
N MET A 236 -7.99 -5.50 -12.92
CA MET A 236 -7.01 -6.51 -12.54
C MET A 236 -5.65 -6.37 -13.21
N PRO A 237 -5.51 -6.07 -14.52
CA PRO A 237 -4.20 -5.86 -15.13
C PRO A 237 -3.40 -4.72 -14.48
N LEU A 238 -4.08 -3.64 -14.04
CA LEU A 238 -3.45 -2.55 -13.31
C LEU A 238 -2.98 -3.03 -11.94
N ILE A 239 -3.84 -3.69 -11.17
CA ILE A 239 -3.56 -4.18 -9.81
C ILE A 239 -2.40 -5.19 -9.84
N GLU A 240 -2.45 -6.16 -10.74
CA GLU A 240 -1.42 -7.20 -10.92
C GLU A 240 -0.06 -6.56 -11.24
N THR A 241 -0.03 -5.57 -12.13
CA THR A 241 1.18 -4.83 -12.48
C THR A 241 1.74 -4.06 -11.27
N GLN A 242 0.90 -3.35 -10.53
CA GLN A 242 1.33 -2.56 -9.38
C GLN A 242 1.85 -3.44 -8.24
N ILE A 243 1.23 -4.56 -7.96
CA ILE A 243 1.70 -5.54 -6.97
C ILE A 243 3.05 -6.13 -7.38
N LEU A 244 3.20 -6.52 -8.64
CA LEU A 244 4.45 -7.06 -9.17
C LEU A 244 5.60 -6.05 -9.04
N TYR A 245 5.37 -4.80 -9.47
CA TYR A 245 6.36 -3.73 -9.41
C TYR A 245 6.76 -3.42 -7.98
N ALA A 246 5.77 -3.32 -7.07
CA ALA A 246 6.04 -3.14 -5.64
C ALA A 246 6.92 -4.26 -5.07
N GLY A 247 6.65 -5.52 -5.41
CA GLY A 247 7.43 -6.67 -4.94
C GLY A 247 8.90 -6.61 -5.37
N TYR A 248 9.18 -6.35 -6.64
CA TYR A 248 10.55 -6.23 -7.14
C TYR A 248 11.30 -5.01 -6.58
N ARG A 249 10.63 -3.86 -6.47
CA ARG A 249 11.19 -2.63 -5.89
C ARG A 249 11.50 -2.80 -4.41
N LEU A 250 10.61 -3.48 -3.68
CA LEU A 250 10.83 -3.83 -2.27
C LEU A 250 12.04 -4.74 -2.11
N ALA A 251 12.18 -5.78 -2.94
CA ALA A 251 13.35 -6.66 -2.91
C ALA A 251 14.65 -5.90 -3.17
N ALA A 252 14.64 -4.99 -4.15
CA ALA A 252 15.81 -4.17 -4.48
C ALA A 252 16.25 -3.30 -3.31
N VAL A 253 15.33 -2.58 -2.67
CA VAL A 253 15.63 -1.75 -1.47
C VAL A 253 16.22 -2.61 -0.34
N LEU A 254 15.59 -3.74 -0.05
CA LEU A 254 16.02 -4.60 1.05
C LEU A 254 17.38 -5.25 0.79
N ASN A 255 17.68 -5.64 -0.45
CA ASN A 255 18.98 -6.18 -0.84
C ASN A 255 20.09 -5.13 -0.82
N ASP A 256 19.79 -3.88 -1.14
CA ASP A 256 20.76 -2.77 -1.09
C ASP A 256 21.11 -2.40 0.36
N LEU A 257 20.16 -2.51 1.28
CA LEU A 257 20.32 -2.14 2.69
C LEU A 257 20.99 -3.24 3.52
N PHE A 258 20.87 -4.52 3.18
CA PHE A 258 21.29 -5.66 4.00
C PHE A 258 22.23 -6.62 3.26
#